data_0b3ec9e97f63eca1c86de4ce31cdb25b
#
_entry.id   0b3ec9e97f63eca1c86de4ce31cdb25b
#
_cell.length_a   1.000
_cell.length_b   1.000
_cell.length_c   1.000
_cell.angle_alpha   90.00
_cell.angle_beta   90.00
_cell.angle_gamma   90.00
#
_symmetry.space_group_name_H-M   'P 1'
#
loop_
_entity.id
_entity.type
_entity.pdbx_description
1 polymer ?
#
loop_
_entity_poly.entity_id
_entity_poly.type
_entity_poly.pdbx_seq_one_letter_code
_entity_poly.pdbx_strand_id
1 'polypeptide(L)'
;KQWLLQTLTTSSARWRVLGLPIPFSPISIAQLPPTVYEVDHWDGYTAERAELLHALRDTENLVVLAADLHAFAAATLRDGYPDGPAVGAEFTTSAAAATPIATINPPANVFLQSPLILANNPHFSFWDGTRNGWLEVEFSDQACTVTVRAMQAQIPIPNPSIETARFTVTDGVPGLA
;
A
#
# COMPACT_ATOMS: atom_id res chain seq x y z
N LYS A 1 -17.50 -11.16 -3.50
CA LYS A 1 -17.47 -9.79 -4.03
C LYS A 1 -18.71 -8.99 -3.63
N GLN A 2 -19.92 -9.44 -3.98
CA GLN A 2 -21.17 -8.70 -3.72
C GLN A 2 -21.32 -8.27 -2.26
N TRP A 3 -21.09 -9.18 -1.31
CA TRP A 3 -21.12 -8.86 0.11
C TRP A 3 -20.13 -7.72 0.46
N LEU A 4 -18.90 -7.78 -0.02
CA LEU A 4 -17.87 -6.75 0.23
C LEU A 4 -18.32 -5.38 -0.28
N LEU A 5 -18.75 -5.31 -1.54
CA LEU A 5 -19.23 -4.07 -2.15
C LEU A 5 -20.42 -3.51 -1.39
N GLN A 6 -21.43 -4.34 -1.11
CA GLN A 6 -22.59 -3.92 -0.33
C GLN A 6 -22.18 -3.38 1.03
N THR A 7 -21.31 -4.07 1.76
CA THR A 7 -20.85 -3.65 3.09
C THR A 7 -20.15 -2.29 3.04
N LEU A 8 -19.22 -2.08 2.11
CA LEU A 8 -18.45 -0.84 2.01
C LEU A 8 -19.32 0.34 1.53
N THR A 9 -20.20 0.13 0.54
CA THR A 9 -20.99 1.21 -0.06
C THR A 9 -22.20 1.62 0.79
N THR A 10 -22.73 0.72 1.63
CA THR A 10 -23.91 1.03 2.48
C THR A 10 -23.55 1.31 3.94
N SER A 11 -22.28 1.17 4.32
CA SER A 11 -21.84 1.44 5.68
C SER A 11 -22.06 2.91 6.06
N SER A 12 -22.60 3.14 7.24
CA SER A 12 -22.68 4.48 7.87
C SER A 12 -21.45 4.84 8.70
N ALA A 13 -20.46 3.94 8.78
CA ALA A 13 -19.21 4.23 9.46
C ALA A 13 -18.44 5.35 8.73
N ARG A 14 -17.79 6.23 9.49
CA ARG A 14 -16.97 7.30 8.91
C ARG A 14 -15.82 6.73 8.08
N TRP A 15 -15.07 5.80 8.62
CA TRP A 15 -13.95 5.14 7.96
C TRP A 15 -14.34 3.75 7.48
N ARG A 16 -14.02 3.44 6.22
CA ARG A 16 -14.18 2.10 5.62
C ARG A 16 -12.80 1.51 5.47
N VAL A 17 -12.49 0.55 6.34
CA VAL A 17 -11.17 -0.07 6.39
C VAL A 17 -11.25 -1.47 5.82
N LEU A 18 -10.45 -1.74 4.79
CA LEU A 18 -10.31 -3.04 4.17
C LEU A 18 -8.94 -3.63 4.50
N GLY A 19 -8.91 -4.69 5.30
CA GLY A 19 -7.69 -5.46 5.55
C GLY A 19 -7.49 -6.51 4.46
N LEU A 20 -6.36 -6.46 3.78
CA LEU A 20 -5.97 -7.42 2.74
C LEU A 20 -4.66 -8.11 3.10
N PRO A 21 -4.52 -9.41 2.80
CA PRO A 21 -3.24 -10.10 3.03
C PRO A 21 -2.14 -9.66 2.06
N ILE A 22 -2.50 -9.11 0.90
CA ILE A 22 -1.60 -8.76 -0.21
C ILE A 22 -1.91 -7.34 -0.72
N PRO A 23 -0.95 -6.64 -1.39
CA PRO A 23 -1.16 -5.32 -1.95
C PRO A 23 -2.28 -5.28 -2.99
N PHE A 24 -3.07 -4.21 -2.93
CA PHE A 24 -4.18 -3.97 -3.86
C PHE A 24 -3.77 -3.11 -5.05
N SER A 25 -2.90 -2.10 -4.82
CA SER A 25 -2.34 -1.25 -5.87
C SER A 25 -1.45 -2.04 -6.83
N PRO A 26 -1.44 -1.71 -8.13
CA PRO A 26 -0.52 -2.32 -9.08
C PRO A 26 0.92 -1.96 -8.74
N ILE A 27 1.83 -2.90 -8.97
CA ILE A 27 3.27 -2.69 -8.78
C ILE A 27 3.97 -2.99 -10.10
N SER A 28 4.44 -1.94 -10.78
CA SER A 28 5.22 -2.09 -12.00
C SER A 28 6.71 -2.09 -11.69
N ILE A 29 7.38 -3.16 -12.09
CA ILE A 29 8.85 -3.29 -12.03
C ILE A 29 9.37 -3.13 -13.48
N ALA A 30 9.22 -1.94 -14.04
CA ALA A 30 9.19 -1.65 -15.47
C ALA A 30 10.54 -1.68 -16.20
N GLN A 31 11.55 -2.40 -15.75
CA GLN A 31 12.80 -2.55 -16.51
C GLN A 31 13.17 -4.01 -16.82
N LEU A 32 12.28 -4.92 -16.53
CA LEU A 32 12.41 -6.31 -16.90
C LEU A 32 11.41 -6.61 -18.04
N PRO A 33 11.83 -6.71 -19.31
CA PRO A 33 10.96 -7.26 -20.34
C PRO A 33 10.90 -8.81 -20.21
N PRO A 34 9.74 -9.44 -20.29
CA PRO A 34 8.41 -8.82 -20.27
C PRO A 34 8.08 -8.28 -18.87
N THR A 35 7.15 -7.35 -18.79
CA THR A 35 6.64 -6.82 -17.51
C THR A 35 6.33 -7.98 -16.57
N VAL A 36 7.15 -8.19 -15.56
CA VAL A 36 6.94 -9.25 -14.59
C VAL A 36 5.89 -8.73 -13.62
N TYR A 37 4.66 -9.23 -13.79
CA TYR A 37 3.61 -9.02 -12.80
C TYR A 37 3.74 -10.08 -11.73
N GLU A 38 3.65 -9.66 -10.49
CA GLU A 38 3.51 -10.58 -9.36
C GLU A 38 2.08 -11.14 -9.36
N VAL A 39 1.91 -12.27 -10.03
CA VAL A 39 0.57 -12.86 -10.27
C VAL A 39 -0.11 -13.38 -9.00
N ASP A 40 0.62 -13.54 -7.92
CA ASP A 40 0.07 -13.88 -6.60
C ASP A 40 -0.55 -12.66 -5.90
N HIS A 41 -0.28 -11.45 -6.39
CA HIS A 41 -0.93 -10.22 -5.96
C HIS A 41 -2.11 -9.86 -6.86
N TRP A 42 -2.75 -8.72 -6.59
CA TRP A 42 -3.86 -8.22 -7.39
C TRP A 42 -3.48 -7.89 -8.85
N ASP A 43 -2.19 -7.89 -9.18
CA ASP A 43 -1.72 -7.77 -10.57
C ASP A 43 -2.04 -9.01 -11.41
N GLY A 44 -2.29 -10.15 -10.80
CA GLY A 44 -2.88 -11.33 -11.44
C GLY A 44 -4.39 -11.20 -11.72
N TYR A 45 -5.07 -10.22 -11.13
CA TYR A 45 -6.53 -10.06 -11.15
C TYR A 45 -6.95 -8.64 -11.55
N THR A 46 -6.33 -8.10 -12.58
CA THR A 46 -6.47 -6.69 -12.98
C THR A 46 -7.91 -6.27 -13.31
N ALA A 47 -8.69 -7.15 -13.96
CA ALA A 47 -10.10 -6.88 -14.29
C ALA A 47 -10.96 -6.77 -13.02
N GLU A 48 -10.75 -7.67 -12.06
CA GLU A 48 -11.50 -7.69 -10.80
C GLU A 48 -11.12 -6.48 -9.92
N ARG A 49 -9.82 -6.13 -9.88
CA ARG A 49 -9.35 -4.91 -9.21
C ARG A 49 -10.01 -3.66 -9.80
N ALA A 50 -10.02 -3.54 -11.12
CA ALA A 50 -10.63 -2.40 -11.80
C ALA A 50 -12.13 -2.30 -11.50
N GLU A 51 -12.85 -3.42 -11.53
CA GLU A 51 -14.29 -3.46 -11.19
C GLU A 51 -14.54 -3.03 -9.73
N LEU A 52 -13.72 -3.49 -8.78
CA LEU A 52 -13.84 -3.13 -7.37
C LEU A 52 -13.58 -1.64 -7.16
N LEU A 53 -12.50 -1.08 -7.71
CA LEU A 53 -12.17 0.34 -7.58
C LEU A 53 -13.25 1.22 -8.23
N HIS A 54 -13.74 0.83 -9.40
CA HIS A 54 -14.83 1.54 -10.06
C HIS A 54 -16.11 1.56 -9.23
N ALA A 55 -16.47 0.43 -8.62
CA ALA A 55 -17.65 0.33 -7.76
C ALA A 55 -17.52 1.11 -6.45
N LEU A 56 -16.29 1.33 -5.97
CA LEU A 56 -16.00 2.04 -4.72
C LEU A 56 -15.66 3.53 -4.91
N ARG A 57 -15.66 4.06 -6.15
CA ARG A 57 -15.21 5.42 -6.47
C ARG A 57 -15.95 6.54 -5.71
N ASP A 58 -17.21 6.29 -5.36
CA ASP A 58 -18.05 7.23 -4.62
C ASP A 58 -18.09 6.90 -3.11
N THR A 59 -17.23 5.98 -2.65
CA THR A 59 -17.12 5.57 -1.25
C THR A 59 -16.08 6.45 -0.55
N GLU A 60 -16.55 7.33 0.33
CA GLU A 60 -15.67 8.20 1.09
C GLU A 60 -14.84 7.43 2.12
N ASN A 61 -13.66 7.95 2.46
CA ASN A 61 -12.82 7.49 3.56
C ASN A 61 -12.42 6.00 3.45
N LEU A 62 -12.16 5.53 2.23
CA LEU A 62 -11.66 4.18 2.00
C LEU A 62 -10.16 4.11 2.32
N VAL A 63 -9.81 3.24 3.26
CA VAL A 63 -8.42 2.92 3.63
C VAL A 63 -8.20 1.43 3.48
N VAL A 64 -7.20 1.05 2.71
CA VAL A 64 -6.74 -0.34 2.58
C VAL A 64 -5.48 -0.52 3.39
N LEU A 65 -5.44 -1.55 4.22
CA LEU A 65 -4.28 -1.99 4.98
C LEU A 65 -3.82 -3.34 4.45
N ALA A 66 -2.63 -3.39 3.88
CA ALA A 66 -2.09 -4.56 3.22
C ALA A 66 -0.76 -5.03 3.83
N ALA A 67 -0.29 -6.22 3.41
CA ALA A 67 0.93 -6.84 3.91
C ALA A 67 1.65 -7.63 2.82
N ASP A 68 2.42 -8.67 3.18
CA ASP A 68 3.10 -9.66 2.34
C ASP A 68 4.29 -9.15 1.52
N LEU A 69 4.29 -7.93 1.10
CA LEU A 69 5.26 -7.35 0.16
C LEU A 69 6.70 -7.29 0.69
N HIS A 70 6.91 -7.52 1.99
CA HIS A 70 8.21 -7.32 2.64
C HIS A 70 8.80 -5.92 2.41
N ALA A 71 7.93 -4.93 2.20
CA ALA A 71 8.23 -3.52 2.06
C ALA A 71 7.13 -2.68 2.72
N PHE A 72 7.47 -1.49 3.16
CA PHE A 72 6.48 -0.47 3.46
C PHE A 72 6.12 0.28 2.17
N ALA A 73 4.84 0.53 1.99
CA ALA A 73 4.36 1.36 0.89
C ALA A 73 3.17 2.22 1.31
N ALA A 74 3.03 3.38 0.67
CA ALA A 74 1.84 4.21 0.76
C ALA A 74 1.44 4.65 -0.65
N ALA A 75 0.20 4.39 -1.03
CA ALA A 75 -0.31 4.63 -2.36
C ALA A 75 -1.70 5.29 -2.36
N THR A 76 -1.98 6.07 -3.39
CA THR A 76 -3.34 6.49 -3.72
C THR A 76 -4.00 5.44 -4.61
N LEU A 77 -5.11 4.88 -4.16
CA LEU A 77 -5.95 4.00 -4.96
C LEU A 77 -6.69 4.81 -6.03
N ARG A 78 -6.76 4.29 -7.26
CA ARG A 78 -7.34 5.02 -8.41
C ARG A 78 -8.31 4.17 -9.21
N ASP A 79 -9.41 4.77 -9.61
CA ASP A 79 -10.33 4.21 -10.61
C ASP A 79 -9.73 4.45 -12.01
N GLY A 80 -8.95 3.48 -12.49
CA GLY A 80 -8.15 3.56 -13.71
C GLY A 80 -6.72 4.07 -13.45
N TYR A 81 -5.78 3.16 -13.34
CA TYR A 81 -4.35 3.49 -13.24
C TYR A 81 -3.74 3.84 -14.61
N PRO A 82 -2.72 4.73 -14.66
CA PRO A 82 -2.12 5.43 -13.52
C PRO A 82 -2.82 6.74 -13.11
N ASP A 83 -3.66 7.33 -13.96
CA ASP A 83 -4.10 8.73 -13.87
C ASP A 83 -5.58 8.90 -13.53
N GLY A 84 -6.31 7.82 -13.28
CA GLY A 84 -7.73 7.87 -12.90
C GLY A 84 -7.97 8.62 -11.58
N PRO A 85 -9.23 8.98 -11.30
CA PRO A 85 -9.58 9.67 -10.07
C PRO A 85 -9.20 8.85 -8.83
N ALA A 86 -8.81 9.55 -7.75
CA ALA A 86 -8.53 8.92 -6.47
C ALA A 86 -9.82 8.32 -5.87
N VAL A 87 -9.69 7.13 -5.30
CA VAL A 87 -10.77 6.38 -4.64
C VAL A 87 -10.50 6.23 -3.15
N GLY A 88 -9.25 6.11 -2.75
CA GLY A 88 -8.87 5.89 -1.36
C GLY A 88 -7.35 5.85 -1.21
N ALA A 89 -6.90 5.44 -0.04
CA ALA A 89 -5.48 5.26 0.26
C ALA A 89 -5.18 3.79 0.62
N GLU A 90 -4.01 3.32 0.25
CA GLU A 90 -3.47 2.03 0.65
C GLU A 90 -2.16 2.20 1.41
N PHE A 91 -2.03 1.44 2.49
CA PHE A 91 -0.80 1.34 3.26
C PHE A 91 -0.42 -0.12 3.41
N THR A 92 0.75 -0.48 2.92
CA THR A 92 1.30 -1.82 3.04
C THR A 92 2.36 -1.83 4.14
N THR A 93 2.24 -2.77 5.07
CA THR A 93 3.25 -2.99 6.11
C THR A 93 4.34 -3.92 5.63
N SER A 94 5.56 -3.66 6.08
CA SER A 94 6.66 -4.61 5.91
C SER A 94 6.54 -5.81 6.85
N ALA A 95 7.36 -6.80 6.64
CA ALA A 95 7.45 -7.98 7.52
C ALA A 95 8.00 -7.61 8.90
N ALA A 96 7.56 -8.33 9.93
CA ALA A 96 8.11 -8.19 11.28
C ALA A 96 9.52 -8.81 11.42
N ALA A 97 9.79 -9.93 10.71
CA ALA A 97 11.03 -10.71 10.85
C ALA A 97 11.55 -11.33 9.54
N ALA A 98 10.74 -11.39 8.47
CA ALA A 98 11.20 -11.89 7.19
C ALA A 98 12.14 -10.87 6.53
N THR A 99 12.99 -11.35 5.61
CA THR A 99 13.96 -10.48 4.90
C THR A 99 13.24 -9.41 4.07
N PRO A 100 13.57 -8.13 4.22
CA PRO A 100 13.00 -7.08 3.39
C PRO A 100 13.29 -7.29 1.90
N ILE A 101 12.33 -6.96 1.04
CA ILE A 101 12.36 -7.33 -0.38
C ILE A 101 13.60 -6.80 -1.12
N ALA A 102 14.02 -5.57 -0.85
CA ALA A 102 15.19 -4.97 -1.50
C ALA A 102 16.53 -5.54 -1.01
N THR A 103 16.54 -6.36 0.04
CA THR A 103 17.75 -6.98 0.59
C THR A 103 17.90 -8.45 0.20
N ILE A 104 16.88 -9.05 -0.41
CA ILE A 104 16.94 -10.40 -0.98
C ILE A 104 17.71 -10.33 -2.30
N ASN A 105 18.86 -11.00 -2.46
CA ASN A 105 19.66 -10.97 -3.70
C ASN A 105 20.04 -9.56 -4.18
N PRO A 106 20.89 -8.81 -3.46
CA PRO A 106 21.15 -7.41 -3.71
C PRO A 106 21.42 -6.98 -5.15
N PRO A 107 22.16 -7.72 -6.01
CA PRO A 107 22.36 -7.27 -7.39
C PRO A 107 21.09 -7.32 -8.25
N ALA A 108 20.22 -8.32 -8.02
CA ALA A 108 18.98 -8.48 -8.78
C ALA A 108 17.88 -7.52 -8.30
N ASN A 109 17.94 -7.08 -7.06
CA ASN A 109 16.88 -6.29 -6.43
C ASN A 109 17.13 -4.78 -6.41
N VAL A 110 18.10 -4.30 -7.18
CA VAL A 110 18.30 -2.85 -7.39
C VAL A 110 17.01 -2.17 -7.88
N PHE A 111 16.19 -2.88 -8.66
CA PHE A 111 14.91 -2.40 -9.17
C PHE A 111 13.81 -2.29 -8.12
N LEU A 112 13.98 -2.92 -6.96
CA LEU A 112 13.05 -2.84 -5.81
C LEU A 112 13.47 -1.75 -4.80
N GLN A 113 14.44 -0.92 -5.15
CA GLN A 113 14.83 0.24 -4.36
C GLN A 113 13.88 1.41 -4.61
N SER A 114 13.61 2.19 -3.55
CA SER A 114 12.61 3.25 -3.54
C SER A 114 12.61 4.17 -4.77
N PRO A 115 13.73 4.71 -5.26
CA PRO A 115 13.68 5.65 -6.38
C PRO A 115 13.15 5.05 -7.68
N LEU A 116 13.48 3.77 -7.95
CA LEU A 116 13.05 3.09 -9.17
C LEU A 116 11.58 2.67 -9.11
N ILE A 117 11.13 2.16 -7.96
CA ILE A 117 9.71 1.82 -7.76
C ILE A 117 8.85 3.08 -7.89
N LEU A 118 9.20 4.16 -7.21
CA LEU A 118 8.43 5.41 -7.26
C LEU A 118 8.39 6.02 -8.67
N ALA A 119 9.50 5.96 -9.41
CA ALA A 119 9.55 6.47 -10.79
C ALA A 119 8.61 5.71 -11.76
N ASN A 120 8.40 4.41 -11.53
CA ASN A 120 7.56 3.56 -12.36
C ASN A 120 6.11 3.44 -11.87
N ASN A 121 5.82 3.93 -10.67
CA ASN A 121 4.53 3.80 -10.01
C ASN A 121 4.11 5.15 -9.39
N PRO A 122 3.65 6.12 -10.19
CA PRO A 122 3.38 7.49 -9.71
C PRO A 122 2.25 7.58 -8.67
N HIS A 123 1.48 6.53 -8.48
CA HIS A 123 0.46 6.43 -7.44
C HIS A 123 1.03 6.09 -6.06
N PHE A 124 2.30 5.63 -5.96
CA PHE A 124 3.01 5.49 -4.69
C PHE A 124 3.63 6.82 -4.27
N SER A 125 3.34 7.24 -3.05
CA SER A 125 3.98 8.38 -2.39
C SER A 125 5.17 7.96 -1.53
N PHE A 126 5.25 6.67 -1.17
CA PHE A 126 6.30 6.12 -0.33
C PHE A 126 6.55 4.65 -0.61
N TRP A 127 7.81 4.27 -0.50
CA TRP A 127 8.28 2.89 -0.58
C TRP A 127 9.55 2.70 0.23
N ASP A 128 9.60 1.69 1.08
CA ASP A 128 10.80 1.24 1.78
C ASP A 128 10.86 -0.29 1.81
N GLY A 129 11.62 -0.88 0.91
CA GLY A 129 11.88 -2.32 0.82
C GLY A 129 13.08 -2.79 1.62
N THR A 130 13.65 -1.95 2.49
CA THR A 130 14.93 -2.23 3.17
C THR A 130 14.79 -2.55 4.65
N ARG A 131 13.65 -2.25 5.27
CA ARG A 131 13.45 -2.34 6.71
C ARG A 131 12.25 -3.19 7.08
N ASN A 132 12.33 -3.80 8.26
CA ASN A 132 11.23 -4.46 8.94
C ASN A 132 10.50 -3.49 9.86
N GLY A 133 9.28 -3.84 10.29
CA GLY A 133 8.54 -3.06 11.27
C GLY A 133 7.02 -3.20 11.11
N TRP A 134 6.29 -2.14 11.47
CA TRP A 134 4.83 -2.12 11.46
C TRP A 134 4.27 -0.74 11.14
N LEU A 135 2.97 -0.68 10.91
CA LEU A 135 2.21 0.56 10.80
C LEU A 135 1.44 0.80 12.10
N GLU A 136 1.49 2.03 12.61
CA GLU A 136 0.55 2.52 13.62
C GLU A 136 -0.53 3.31 12.90
N VAL A 137 -1.79 2.93 13.08
CA VAL A 137 -2.93 3.55 12.40
C VAL A 137 -3.89 4.11 13.43
N GLU A 138 -4.12 5.41 13.35
CA GLU A 138 -5.02 6.14 14.25
C GLU A 138 -6.15 6.74 13.44
N PHE A 139 -7.38 6.49 13.87
CA PHE A 139 -8.60 7.06 13.27
C PHE A 139 -9.21 8.10 14.20
N SER A 140 -9.51 9.27 13.64
CA SER A 140 -10.27 10.32 14.29
C SER A 140 -11.47 10.73 13.44
N ASP A 141 -12.24 11.70 13.90
CA ASP A 141 -13.35 12.28 13.11
C ASP A 141 -12.86 13.11 11.91
N GLN A 142 -11.60 13.49 11.88
CA GLN A 142 -11.05 14.40 10.88
C GLN A 142 -10.02 13.73 9.97
N ALA A 143 -9.36 12.67 10.44
CA ALA A 143 -8.27 12.06 9.71
C ALA A 143 -8.02 10.60 10.10
N CYS A 144 -7.48 9.85 9.17
CA CYS A 144 -6.72 8.63 9.43
C CYS A 144 -5.23 8.98 9.33
N THR A 145 -4.50 8.81 10.43
CA THR A 145 -3.05 9.01 10.46
C THR A 145 -2.34 7.67 10.48
N VAL A 146 -1.39 7.47 9.57
CA VAL A 146 -0.59 6.26 9.48
C VAL A 146 0.88 6.61 9.69
N THR A 147 1.47 6.03 10.74
CA THR A 147 2.89 6.19 11.07
C THR A 147 3.65 4.91 10.75
N VAL A 148 4.70 5.03 9.95
CA VAL A 148 5.61 3.92 9.63
C VAL A 148 6.65 3.80 10.74
N ARG A 149 6.58 2.70 11.49
CA ARG A 149 7.56 2.31 12.52
C ARG A 149 8.50 1.26 11.96
N ALA A 150 9.70 1.69 11.60
CA ALA A 150 10.71 0.82 11.04
C ALA A 150 11.77 0.42 12.08
N MET A 151 12.23 -0.82 11.99
CA MET A 151 13.40 -1.33 12.69
C MET A 151 14.51 -1.56 11.68
N GLN A 152 15.74 -1.44 12.10
CA GLN A 152 16.85 -1.81 11.25
C GLN A 152 17.00 -3.34 11.26
N ALA A 153 16.63 -4.01 10.16
CA ALA A 153 16.83 -5.46 10.03
C ALA A 153 18.31 -5.78 10.28
N GLN A 154 18.63 -6.78 11.08
CA GLN A 154 19.97 -7.28 11.35
C GLN A 154 20.78 -6.58 12.48
N ILE A 155 20.19 -5.71 13.28
CA ILE A 155 20.89 -5.21 14.48
C ILE A 155 20.52 -6.07 15.69
N PRO A 156 21.50 -6.46 16.52
CA PRO A 156 21.23 -7.16 17.79
C PRO A 156 20.32 -6.33 18.71
N ILE A 157 19.54 -7.01 19.52
CA ILE A 157 18.64 -6.39 20.51
C ILE A 157 19.46 -5.61 21.56
N PRO A 158 19.06 -4.40 21.98
CA PRO A 158 17.80 -3.74 21.64
C PRO A 158 17.85 -2.99 20.30
N ASN A 159 16.82 -3.22 19.48
CA ASN A 159 16.66 -2.54 18.20
C ASN A 159 15.43 -1.61 18.29
N PRO A 160 15.60 -0.33 18.65
CA PRO A 160 14.49 0.57 18.79
C PRO A 160 13.83 0.84 17.42
N SER A 161 12.51 0.86 17.40
CA SER A 161 11.81 1.34 16.23
C SER A 161 11.95 2.85 16.09
N ILE A 162 12.04 3.31 14.86
CA ILE A 162 12.07 4.73 14.50
C ILE A 162 10.88 5.06 13.61
N GLU A 163 10.35 6.25 13.73
CA GLU A 163 9.41 6.80 12.77
C GLU A 163 10.18 7.17 11.50
N THR A 164 9.79 6.61 10.37
CA THR A 164 10.45 6.87 9.08
C THR A 164 9.56 7.64 8.11
N ALA A 165 8.25 7.57 8.30
CA ALA A 165 7.27 8.35 7.53
C ALA A 165 5.97 8.46 8.32
N ARG A 166 5.18 9.49 7.98
CA ARG A 166 3.83 9.71 8.50
C ARG A 166 2.95 10.24 7.38
N PHE A 167 1.73 9.71 7.29
CA PHE A 167 0.74 10.07 6.28
C PHE A 167 -0.57 10.43 6.95
N THR A 168 -1.33 11.28 6.27
CA THR A 168 -2.67 11.67 6.71
C THR A 168 -3.64 11.52 5.55
N VAL A 169 -4.72 10.79 5.77
CA VAL A 169 -5.89 10.79 4.91
C VAL A 169 -6.94 11.67 5.58
N THR A 170 -7.30 12.76 4.95
CA THR A 170 -8.26 13.72 5.49
C THR A 170 -9.70 13.23 5.24
N ASP A 171 -10.59 13.41 6.23
CA ASP A 171 -12.01 13.07 6.10
C ASP A 171 -12.61 13.70 4.84
N GLY A 172 -13.31 12.90 4.03
CA GLY A 172 -13.94 13.33 2.78
C GLY A 172 -12.98 13.58 1.60
N VAL A 173 -11.65 13.40 1.78
CA VAL A 173 -10.66 13.59 0.71
C VAL A 173 -10.06 12.22 0.33
N PRO A 174 -10.34 11.70 -0.86
CA PRO A 174 -9.82 10.39 -1.27
C PRO A 174 -8.33 10.45 -1.60
N GLY A 175 -7.59 9.43 -1.18
CA GLY A 175 -6.17 9.28 -1.47
C GLY A 175 -5.25 9.97 -0.46
N LEU A 176 -3.99 10.07 -0.85
CA LEU A 176 -2.94 10.75 -0.09
C LEU A 176 -2.77 12.18 -0.62
N ALA A 177 -2.64 13.12 0.31
CA ALA A 177 -2.38 14.51 -0.01
C ALA A 177 -0.91 14.75 -0.38
#